data_9ac0babc2e6892f148d17e0db3cd97b0
#
_entry.id   9ac0babc2e6892f148d17e0db3cd97b0
#
_cell.length_a   1.000
_cell.length_b   1.000
_cell.length_c   1.000
_cell.angle_alpha   90.00
_cell.angle_beta   90.00
_cell.angle_gamma   90.00
#
_symmetry.space_group_name_H-M   'P 1'
#
loop_
_entity.id
_entity.type
_entity.pdbx_description
1 polymer ?
#
loop_
_entity_poly.entity_id
_entity_poly.type
_entity_poly.pdbx_seq_one_letter_code
_entity_poly.pdbx_strand_id
1 'polypeptide(L)'
;MAAQPRSGNEDHNVQIVLNAFDTLFNKRDYAAAERYWSPRYIQHSAHIPPGREGLFGMIKIMPETLRYQIQVAAAAGDFVILHGRFSGFGPTAWVVADIVRMEDGVLAEHWDVIQDEATREQSRSGLPMFGDKFPA
;
A
#
# COMPACT_ATOMS: atom_id res chain seq x y z
N MET A 1 21.97 -16.77 -2.86
CA MET A 1 22.53 -15.40 -2.88
C MET A 1 22.16 -14.68 -1.60
N ALA A 2 23.12 -14.09 -0.93
CA ALA A 2 22.84 -13.27 0.24
C ALA A 2 22.14 -11.97 -0.22
N ALA A 3 21.13 -11.54 0.54
CA ALA A 3 20.48 -10.26 0.30
C ALA A 3 21.47 -9.11 0.55
N GLN A 4 21.51 -8.13 -0.35
CA GLN A 4 22.31 -6.94 -0.12
C GLN A 4 21.66 -6.09 0.98
N PRO A 5 22.46 -5.51 1.89
CA PRO A 5 21.89 -4.57 2.85
C PRO A 5 21.33 -3.35 2.13
N ARG A 6 20.22 -2.80 2.62
CA ARG A 6 19.61 -1.60 2.05
C ARG A 6 20.53 -0.40 2.25
N SER A 7 20.61 0.47 1.24
CA SER A 7 21.27 1.76 1.36
C SER A 7 20.45 2.69 2.26
N GLY A 8 21.07 3.80 2.73
CA GLY A 8 20.35 4.85 3.45
C GLY A 8 19.18 5.43 2.66
N ASN A 9 19.31 5.55 1.31
CA ASN A 9 18.23 6.00 0.44
C ASN A 9 17.08 5.00 0.40
N GLU A 10 17.37 3.71 0.36
CA GLU A 10 16.36 2.66 0.37
C GLU A 10 15.56 2.69 1.68
N ASP A 11 16.23 2.79 2.83
CA ASP A 11 15.57 2.92 4.13
C ASP A 11 14.72 4.19 4.20
N HIS A 12 15.23 5.30 3.69
CA HIS A 12 14.50 6.57 3.64
C HIS A 12 13.24 6.46 2.77
N ASN A 13 13.35 5.83 1.61
CA ASN A 13 12.22 5.61 0.72
C ASN A 13 11.14 4.75 1.37
N VAL A 14 11.54 3.69 2.10
CA VAL A 14 10.58 2.87 2.87
C VAL A 14 9.82 3.74 3.86
N GLN A 15 10.49 4.60 4.62
CA GLN A 15 9.85 5.48 5.60
C GLN A 15 8.90 6.47 4.94
N ILE A 16 9.28 7.05 3.80
CA ILE A 16 8.40 7.94 3.04
C ILE A 16 7.11 7.23 2.64
N VAL A 17 7.22 6.03 2.08
CA VAL A 17 6.05 5.27 1.61
C VAL A 17 5.15 4.86 2.78
N LEU A 18 5.74 4.39 3.89
CA LEU A 18 4.95 4.05 5.09
C LEU A 18 4.19 5.27 5.61
N ASN A 19 4.86 6.42 5.71
CA ASN A 19 4.22 7.65 6.16
C ASN A 19 3.15 8.13 5.17
N ALA A 20 3.41 8.01 3.88
CA ALA A 20 2.46 8.40 2.83
C ALA A 20 1.18 7.58 2.93
N PHE A 21 1.31 6.26 3.03
CA PHE A 21 0.16 5.35 3.12
C PHE A 21 -0.64 5.59 4.39
N ASP A 22 0.02 5.74 5.53
CA ASP A 22 -0.67 6.04 6.79
C ASP A 22 -1.41 7.39 6.73
N THR A 23 -0.77 8.40 6.16
CA THR A 23 -1.36 9.74 6.03
C THR A 23 -2.60 9.75 5.14
N LEU A 24 -2.55 9.05 4.00
CA LEU A 24 -3.68 9.02 3.07
C LEU A 24 -4.79 8.07 3.52
N PHE A 25 -4.46 6.82 3.81
CA PHE A 25 -5.47 5.77 4.02
C PHE A 25 -6.04 5.77 5.43
N ASN A 26 -5.21 6.00 6.44
CA ASN A 26 -5.62 5.95 7.83
C ASN A 26 -6.01 7.31 8.39
N LYS A 27 -5.16 8.31 8.22
CA LYS A 27 -5.41 9.67 8.74
C LYS A 27 -6.32 10.49 7.86
N ARG A 28 -6.36 10.18 6.57
CA ARG A 28 -7.14 10.91 5.56
C ARG A 28 -6.82 12.41 5.53
N ASP A 29 -5.57 12.73 5.79
CA ASP A 29 -5.07 14.09 5.71
C ASP A 29 -4.59 14.36 4.28
N TYR A 30 -5.51 14.80 3.43
CA TYR A 30 -5.24 14.97 1.99
C TYR A 30 -4.24 16.07 1.71
N ALA A 31 -4.25 17.14 2.48
CA ALA A 31 -3.29 18.23 2.30
C ALA A 31 -1.86 17.76 2.61
N ALA A 32 -1.67 17.01 3.69
CA ALA A 32 -0.38 16.43 4.03
C ALA A 32 0.02 15.33 3.03
N ALA A 33 -0.92 14.49 2.60
CA ALA A 33 -0.68 13.41 1.65
C ALA A 33 -0.19 13.93 0.30
N GLU A 34 -0.69 15.08 -0.15
CA GLU A 34 -0.32 15.68 -1.43
C GLU A 34 1.20 15.85 -1.59
N ARG A 35 1.91 16.07 -0.50
CA ARG A 35 3.37 16.24 -0.50
C ARG A 35 4.13 14.96 -0.78
N TYR A 36 3.50 13.81 -0.57
CA TYR A 36 4.12 12.50 -0.76
C TYR A 36 3.97 11.97 -2.17
N TRP A 37 2.89 12.34 -2.88
CA TRP A 37 2.60 11.86 -4.23
C TRP A 37 2.98 12.88 -5.28
N SER A 38 3.68 12.42 -6.32
CA SER A 38 4.01 13.25 -7.47
C SER A 38 2.74 13.82 -8.10
N PRO A 39 2.74 15.09 -8.53
CA PRO A 39 1.63 15.62 -9.33
C PRO A 39 1.49 14.92 -10.69
N ARG A 40 2.53 14.19 -11.12
CA ARG A 40 2.53 13.37 -12.35
C ARG A 40 2.48 11.88 -12.05
N TYR A 41 1.90 11.51 -10.91
CA TYR A 41 1.81 10.14 -10.44
C TYR A 41 1.13 9.22 -11.46
N ILE A 42 1.77 8.08 -11.74
CA ILE A 42 1.32 7.08 -12.72
C ILE A 42 0.70 5.91 -11.96
N GLN A 43 -0.56 5.60 -12.27
CA GLN A 43 -1.30 4.54 -11.60
C GLN A 43 -1.53 3.35 -12.52
N HIS A 44 -1.06 2.17 -12.11
CA HIS A 44 -1.29 0.91 -12.83
C HIS A 44 -2.31 -0.01 -12.16
N SER A 45 -2.78 0.33 -10.96
CA SER A 45 -3.80 -0.49 -10.31
C SER A 45 -5.07 -0.55 -11.16
N ALA A 46 -5.57 -1.77 -11.35
CA ALA A 46 -6.81 -1.97 -12.10
C ALA A 46 -8.05 -1.44 -11.38
N HIS A 47 -7.92 -1.10 -10.10
CA HIS A 47 -9.03 -0.68 -9.23
C HIS A 47 -9.07 0.82 -8.97
N ILE A 48 -8.05 1.58 -9.41
CA ILE A 48 -7.88 2.99 -9.02
C ILE A 48 -7.87 3.85 -10.27
N PRO A 49 -8.69 4.93 -10.31
CA PRO A 49 -8.66 5.88 -11.42
C PRO A 49 -7.29 6.55 -11.57
N PRO A 50 -6.97 7.08 -12.76
CA PRO A 50 -5.62 7.56 -13.04
C PRO A 50 -5.22 8.80 -12.26
N GLY A 51 -3.91 8.90 -12.02
CA GLY A 51 -3.28 10.05 -11.42
C GLY A 51 -3.47 10.17 -9.92
N ARG A 52 -2.83 11.18 -9.36
CA ARG A 52 -2.96 11.50 -7.94
C ARG A 52 -4.41 11.84 -7.58
N GLU A 53 -5.08 12.60 -8.43
CA GLU A 53 -6.47 13.00 -8.25
C GLU A 53 -7.41 11.79 -8.25
N GLY A 54 -7.14 10.79 -9.11
CA GLY A 54 -7.93 9.56 -9.15
C GLY A 54 -7.83 8.77 -7.85
N LEU A 55 -6.63 8.63 -7.32
CA LEU A 55 -6.39 7.95 -6.05
C LEU A 55 -7.09 8.71 -4.90
N PHE A 56 -6.82 10.00 -4.76
CA PHE A 56 -7.36 10.79 -3.65
C PHE A 56 -8.89 10.87 -3.72
N GLY A 57 -9.43 11.05 -4.92
CA GLY A 57 -10.88 11.09 -5.14
C GLY A 57 -11.55 9.79 -4.74
N MET A 58 -10.92 8.65 -5.05
CA MET A 58 -11.45 7.34 -4.65
C MET A 58 -11.47 7.19 -3.13
N ILE A 59 -10.40 7.58 -2.44
CA ILE A 59 -10.35 7.46 -0.98
C ILE A 59 -11.40 8.35 -0.31
N LYS A 60 -11.65 9.54 -0.87
CA LYS A 60 -12.65 10.47 -0.32
C LYS A 60 -14.06 9.90 -0.30
N ILE A 61 -14.40 9.02 -1.25
CA ILE A 61 -15.73 8.40 -1.30
C ILE A 61 -15.80 7.04 -0.60
N MET A 62 -14.68 6.50 -0.13
CA MET A 62 -14.66 5.24 0.60
C MET A 62 -15.09 5.44 2.06
N PRO A 63 -15.60 4.37 2.73
CA PRO A 63 -16.02 4.48 4.14
C PRO A 63 -14.89 4.98 5.05
N GLU A 64 -15.25 5.73 6.07
CA GLU A 64 -14.32 6.20 7.09
C GLU A 64 -13.68 5.06 7.89
N THR A 65 -14.29 3.88 7.84
CA THR A 65 -13.77 2.65 8.46
C THR A 65 -12.60 2.03 7.70
N LEU A 66 -12.28 2.52 6.49
CA LEU A 66 -11.13 2.04 5.74
C LEU A 66 -9.86 2.12 6.59
N ARG A 67 -9.10 1.04 6.61
CA ARG A 67 -7.81 0.96 7.32
C ARG A 67 -6.81 0.23 6.46
N TYR A 68 -5.58 0.71 6.51
CA TYR A 68 -4.42 0.06 5.92
C TYR A 68 -3.48 -0.41 7.02
N GLN A 69 -3.03 -1.65 6.91
CA GLN A 69 -2.06 -2.26 7.81
C GLN A 69 -0.90 -2.81 7.00
N ILE A 70 0.30 -2.75 7.56
CA ILE A 70 1.52 -3.23 6.90
C ILE A 70 2.07 -4.45 7.64
N GLN A 71 2.52 -5.45 6.90
CA GLN A 71 3.25 -6.59 7.45
C GLN A 71 4.73 -6.52 7.11
N VAL A 72 5.05 -6.29 5.84
CA VAL A 72 6.43 -6.26 5.35
C VAL A 72 6.60 -5.06 4.43
N ALA A 73 7.72 -4.37 4.59
CA ALA A 73 8.16 -3.33 3.66
C ALA A 73 9.62 -3.58 3.31
N ALA A 74 9.95 -3.48 2.04
CA ALA A 74 11.30 -3.68 1.53
C ALA A 74 11.57 -2.71 0.38
N ALA A 75 12.83 -2.38 0.14
CA ALA A 75 13.22 -1.54 -0.97
C ALA A 75 14.33 -2.18 -1.78
N ALA A 76 14.32 -1.91 -3.08
CA ALA A 76 15.37 -2.28 -4.01
C ALA A 76 15.54 -1.12 -5.01
N GLY A 77 16.64 -0.37 -4.88
CA GLY A 77 16.84 0.84 -5.68
C GLY A 77 15.74 1.86 -5.40
N ASP A 78 15.09 2.33 -6.46
CA ASP A 78 14.02 3.31 -6.37
C ASP A 78 12.63 2.69 -6.09
N PHE A 79 12.56 1.37 -5.94
CA PHE A 79 11.31 0.66 -5.70
C PHE A 79 11.14 0.34 -4.23
N VAL A 80 9.91 0.53 -3.74
CA VAL A 80 9.48 0.09 -2.40
C VAL A 80 8.35 -0.90 -2.61
N ILE A 81 8.43 -2.05 -1.94
CA ILE A 81 7.43 -3.10 -2.01
C ILE A 81 6.82 -3.28 -0.63
N LEU A 82 5.50 -3.30 -0.57
CA LEU A 82 4.74 -3.44 0.66
C LEU A 82 3.87 -4.69 0.58
N HIS A 83 3.86 -5.49 1.63
CA HIS A 83 2.84 -6.50 1.86
C HIS A 83 1.88 -5.94 2.90
N GLY A 84 0.67 -5.59 2.48
CA GLY A 84 -0.29 -4.86 3.28
C GLY A 84 -1.70 -5.44 3.21
N ARG A 85 -2.58 -4.85 4.03
CA ARG A 85 -3.98 -5.25 4.13
C ARG A 85 -4.85 -4.01 4.16
N PHE A 86 -5.85 -3.97 3.27
CA PHE A 86 -6.92 -2.98 3.30
C PHE A 86 -8.18 -3.64 3.85
N SER A 87 -8.79 -3.01 4.86
CA SER A 87 -10.02 -3.50 5.48
C SER A 87 -10.98 -2.35 5.78
N GLY A 88 -12.20 -2.68 6.17
CA GLY A 88 -13.18 -1.69 6.59
C GLY A 88 -13.96 -1.02 5.46
N PHE A 89 -13.77 -1.45 4.21
CA PHE A 89 -14.50 -0.92 3.06
C PHE A 89 -15.60 -1.88 2.55
N GLY A 90 -15.72 -3.04 3.17
CA GLY A 90 -16.71 -4.05 2.82
C GLY A 90 -16.51 -5.31 3.66
N PRO A 91 -17.27 -6.39 3.38
CA PRO A 91 -17.22 -7.61 4.19
C PRO A 91 -15.92 -8.41 4.04
N THR A 92 -15.20 -8.23 2.93
CA THR A 92 -13.96 -8.95 2.65
C THR A 92 -12.81 -7.96 2.54
N ALA A 93 -11.75 -8.20 3.31
CA ALA A 93 -10.52 -7.42 3.23
C ALA A 93 -9.69 -7.84 2.02
N TRP A 94 -8.78 -6.97 1.61
CA TRP A 94 -7.79 -7.25 0.56
C TRP A 94 -6.41 -7.40 1.16
N VAL A 95 -5.71 -8.45 0.77
CA VAL A 95 -4.26 -8.57 0.99
C VAL A 95 -3.58 -8.17 -0.32
N VAL A 96 -2.62 -7.26 -0.21
CA VAL A 96 -2.10 -6.54 -1.37
C VAL A 96 -0.58 -6.53 -1.36
N ALA A 97 0.01 -6.80 -2.51
CA ALA A 97 1.40 -6.44 -2.76
C ALA A 97 1.41 -5.12 -3.54
N ASP A 98 1.84 -4.05 -2.88
CA ASP A 98 1.99 -2.73 -3.49
C ASP A 98 3.43 -2.52 -3.91
N ILE A 99 3.63 -2.03 -5.13
CA ILE A 99 4.95 -1.70 -5.66
C ILE A 99 4.94 -0.22 -6.02
N VAL A 100 5.85 0.53 -5.41
CA VAL A 100 5.95 1.98 -5.60
C VAL A 100 7.32 2.32 -6.15
N ARG A 101 7.37 3.09 -7.24
CA ARG A 101 8.62 3.68 -7.71
C ARG A 101 8.73 5.11 -7.18
N MET A 102 9.87 5.37 -6.56
CA MET A 102 10.20 6.69 -6.02
C MET A 102 10.96 7.51 -7.03
N GLU A 103 10.69 8.81 -7.06
CA GLU A 103 11.45 9.77 -7.88
C GLU A 103 11.48 11.11 -7.15
N ASP A 104 12.66 11.67 -6.97
CA ASP A 104 12.85 12.94 -6.27
C ASP A 104 12.17 13.00 -4.89
N GLY A 105 12.20 11.89 -4.16
CA GLY A 105 11.68 11.79 -2.80
C GLY A 105 10.16 11.69 -2.68
N VAL A 106 9.45 11.46 -3.79
CA VAL A 106 7.98 11.30 -3.80
C VAL A 106 7.58 10.01 -4.51
N LEU A 107 6.35 9.58 -4.26
CA LEU A 107 5.75 8.42 -4.93
C LEU A 107 5.39 8.82 -6.36
N ALA A 108 6.05 8.20 -7.34
CA ALA A 108 5.95 8.59 -8.74
C ALA A 108 5.11 7.62 -9.58
N GLU A 109 5.09 6.33 -9.20
CA GLU A 109 4.43 5.29 -9.99
C GLU A 109 4.07 4.12 -9.10
N HIS A 110 2.95 3.45 -9.38
CA HIS A 110 2.41 2.41 -8.51
C HIS A 110 1.80 1.26 -9.31
N TRP A 111 2.09 0.05 -8.89
CA TRP A 111 1.46 -1.20 -9.31
C TRP A 111 0.95 -1.92 -8.07
N ASP A 112 -0.05 -2.77 -8.24
CA ASP A 112 -0.47 -3.67 -7.17
C ASP A 112 -0.92 -5.03 -7.69
N VAL A 113 -0.89 -6.00 -6.79
CA VAL A 113 -1.51 -7.31 -6.97
C VAL A 113 -2.39 -7.53 -5.75
N ILE A 114 -3.68 -7.72 -5.97
CA ILE A 114 -4.69 -7.76 -4.93
C ILE A 114 -5.36 -9.12 -4.92
N GLN A 115 -5.58 -9.65 -3.71
CA GLN A 115 -6.35 -10.86 -3.51
C GLN A 115 -7.29 -10.66 -2.33
N ASP A 116 -8.52 -11.15 -2.45
CA ASP A 116 -9.46 -11.24 -1.33
C ASP A 116 -8.83 -12.08 -0.22
N GLU A 117 -8.91 -11.60 1.02
CA GLU A 117 -8.34 -12.30 2.16
C GLU A 117 -9.15 -13.58 2.44
N ALA A 118 -8.46 -14.73 2.40
CA ALA A 118 -9.09 -16.02 2.65
C ALA A 118 -9.43 -16.18 4.13
N THR A 119 -10.63 -16.70 4.39
CA THR A 119 -11.02 -17.17 5.73
C THR A 119 -10.26 -18.46 6.07
N ARG A 120 -10.36 -18.90 7.34
CA ARG A 120 -9.77 -20.18 7.77
C ARG A 120 -10.26 -21.34 6.89
N GLU A 121 -11.54 -21.33 6.56
CA GLU A 121 -12.16 -22.40 5.75
C GLU A 121 -11.68 -22.38 4.31
N GLN A 122 -11.36 -21.20 3.78
CA GLN A 122 -10.90 -21.00 2.39
C GLN A 122 -9.41 -21.25 2.22
N SER A 123 -8.63 -21.12 3.29
CA SER A 123 -7.17 -21.21 3.23
C SER A 123 -6.73 -22.67 3.10
N ARG A 124 -6.25 -23.06 1.94
CA ARG A 124 -5.77 -24.41 1.68
C ARG A 124 -4.46 -24.73 2.41
N SER A 125 -3.66 -23.71 2.71
CA SER A 125 -2.42 -23.88 3.48
C SER A 125 -2.68 -24.07 4.98
N GLY A 126 -3.88 -23.71 5.46
CA GLY A 126 -4.20 -23.67 6.88
C GLY A 126 -3.56 -22.48 7.62
N LEU A 127 -2.95 -21.56 6.88
CA LEU A 127 -2.29 -20.37 7.45
C LEU A 127 -2.91 -19.09 6.90
N PRO A 128 -2.89 -18.00 7.69
CA PRO A 128 -3.44 -16.72 7.25
C PRO A 128 -2.57 -16.06 6.17
N MET A 129 -3.19 -15.30 5.29
CA MET A 129 -2.51 -14.54 4.26
C MET A 129 -1.80 -13.30 4.81
N PHE A 130 -2.27 -12.78 5.94
CA PHE A 130 -1.74 -11.57 6.56
C PHE A 130 -1.67 -11.74 8.07
N GLY A 131 -0.53 -11.37 8.66
CA GLY A 131 -0.33 -11.51 10.10
C GLY A 131 -0.31 -12.95 10.56
N ASP A 132 -0.72 -13.18 11.79
CA ASP A 132 -0.73 -14.50 12.44
C ASP A 132 -2.15 -15.00 12.77
N LYS A 133 -3.18 -14.29 12.32
CA LYS A 133 -4.58 -14.60 12.59
C LYS A 133 -5.41 -14.54 11.31
N PHE A 134 -6.42 -15.39 11.25
CA PHE A 134 -7.43 -15.28 10.20
C PHE A 134 -8.36 -14.08 10.46
N PRO A 135 -8.99 -13.54 9.39
CA PRO A 135 -10.02 -12.52 9.58
C PRO A 135 -11.20 -13.07 10.40
N ALA A 136 -11.82 -12.19 11.16
CA ALA A 136 -12.96 -12.53 12.02
C ALA A 136 -14.20 -12.89 11.21
#